data_dfaa57a062b085bdef80f3308fde8289
#
_entry.id   dfaa57a062b085bdef80f3308fde8289
#
_cell.length_a   1.000
_cell.length_b   1.000
_cell.length_c   1.000
_cell.angle_alpha   90.00
_cell.angle_beta   90.00
_cell.angle_gamma   90.00
#
_symmetry.space_group_name_H-M   'P 1'
#
loop_
_entity.id
_entity.type
_entity.pdbx_description
1 polymer ?
#
loop_
_entity_poly.entity_id
_entity_poly.type
_entity_poly.pdbx_seq_one_letter_code
_entity_poly.pdbx_strand_id
1 'polypeptide(L)'
;ISGVPRAGFESPTVVILEDFDLWDLPDFDPQLAENPVQGLLQMQLSRGAREALALIQTALESPEATVLISASEPSDIDPFFWGLIGSQYQIIDIDLPSARERHEIWREVQAQHPSTRGLDATRMVELSRGLSRFEILAIASEAVEEAYRKSIAENRFCAVETGAMVSRLANFQPLDSAEYRCMEDMAVEELRRNTSNFDDLLEG
;
A
#
# COMPACT_ATOMS: atom_id res chain seq x y z
N ILE A 1 -41.10 -13.26 -5.64
CA ILE A 1 -39.83 -13.21 -6.38
C ILE A 1 -38.85 -14.08 -5.60
N SER A 2 -38.69 -15.34 -6.08
CA SER A 2 -37.82 -16.33 -5.48
C SER A 2 -36.37 -15.84 -5.53
N GLY A 3 -35.76 -15.69 -4.35
CA GLY A 3 -34.37 -15.30 -4.22
C GLY A 3 -33.48 -16.34 -4.89
N VAL A 4 -32.68 -15.91 -5.84
CA VAL A 4 -31.52 -16.65 -6.31
C VAL A 4 -30.64 -16.90 -5.08
N PRO A 5 -30.26 -18.15 -4.77
CA PRO A 5 -29.32 -18.38 -3.67
C PRO A 5 -28.04 -17.64 -4.00
N ARG A 6 -27.67 -16.66 -3.17
CA ARG A 6 -26.35 -16.04 -3.24
C ARG A 6 -25.36 -17.14 -2.91
N ALA A 7 -24.52 -17.48 -3.88
CA ALA A 7 -23.41 -18.41 -3.65
C ALA A 7 -22.45 -17.75 -2.66
N GLY A 8 -22.59 -18.09 -1.38
CA GLY A 8 -21.62 -17.74 -0.36
C GLY A 8 -20.34 -18.56 -0.53
N PHE A 9 -19.30 -18.21 0.20
CA PHE A 9 -18.10 -19.03 0.25
C PHE A 9 -18.40 -20.36 0.93
N GLU A 10 -18.03 -21.47 0.29
CA GLU A 10 -18.28 -22.82 0.79
C GLU A 10 -17.27 -23.28 1.85
N SER A 11 -16.21 -22.49 2.07
CA SER A 11 -15.13 -22.77 3.02
C SER A 11 -14.60 -21.47 3.62
N PRO A 12 -13.93 -21.53 4.81
CA PRO A 12 -13.29 -20.37 5.40
C PRO A 12 -12.37 -19.67 4.39
N THR A 13 -12.65 -18.43 4.09
CA THR A 13 -11.97 -17.64 3.05
C THR A 13 -11.49 -16.32 3.63
N VAL A 14 -10.28 -15.91 3.25
CA VAL A 14 -9.76 -14.57 3.54
C VAL A 14 -9.76 -13.77 2.25
N VAL A 15 -10.43 -12.64 2.26
CA VAL A 15 -10.43 -11.66 1.15
C VAL A 15 -9.56 -10.49 1.58
N ILE A 16 -8.57 -10.15 0.77
CA ILE A 16 -7.67 -9.03 1.04
C ILE A 16 -7.95 -7.96 -0.01
N LEU A 17 -8.24 -6.75 0.45
CA LEU A 17 -8.44 -5.56 -0.37
C LEU A 17 -7.32 -4.59 -0.04
N GLU A 18 -6.37 -4.44 -0.97
CA GLU A 18 -5.19 -3.62 -0.77
C GLU A 18 -5.41 -2.21 -1.30
N ASP A 19 -4.79 -1.23 -0.63
CA ASP A 19 -4.79 0.19 -1.02
C ASP A 19 -6.19 0.74 -1.29
N PHE A 20 -7.09 0.47 -0.37
CA PHE A 20 -8.52 0.71 -0.53
C PHE A 20 -8.89 2.19 -0.52
N ASP A 21 -8.04 3.03 0.04
CA ASP A 21 -8.08 4.49 -0.03
C ASP A 21 -7.80 5.04 -1.44
N LEU A 22 -7.15 4.24 -2.31
CA LEU A 22 -6.92 4.59 -3.72
C LEU A 22 -8.07 4.15 -4.65
N TRP A 23 -9.07 3.47 -4.09
CA TRP A 23 -10.23 3.02 -4.88
C TRP A 23 -11.21 4.18 -5.07
N ASP A 24 -11.24 4.70 -6.28
CA ASP A 24 -12.12 5.81 -6.64
C ASP A 24 -13.37 5.29 -7.35
N LEU A 25 -14.53 5.75 -6.90
CA LEU A 25 -15.80 5.50 -7.58
C LEU A 25 -16.16 6.72 -8.41
N PRO A 26 -16.47 6.56 -9.71
CA PRO A 26 -16.84 7.69 -10.54
C PRO A 26 -18.09 8.38 -9.98
N ASP A 27 -17.96 9.68 -9.69
CA ASP A 27 -18.99 10.66 -9.29
C ASP A 27 -20.27 10.06 -8.67
N PHE A 28 -20.12 9.52 -7.46
CA PHE A 28 -21.28 9.08 -6.68
C PHE A 28 -21.78 10.25 -5.84
N ASP A 29 -23.00 10.71 -6.09
CA ASP A 29 -23.67 11.65 -5.20
C ASP A 29 -24.44 10.85 -4.13
N PRO A 30 -23.95 10.79 -2.87
CA PRO A 30 -24.60 10.03 -1.82
C PRO A 30 -25.99 10.58 -1.44
N GLN A 31 -26.33 11.82 -1.85
CA GLN A 31 -27.62 12.41 -1.59
C GLN A 31 -28.72 11.91 -2.55
N LEU A 32 -28.34 11.34 -3.69
CA LEU A 32 -29.28 10.78 -4.67
C LEU A 32 -29.66 9.32 -4.39
N ALA A 33 -29.02 8.66 -3.43
CA ALA A 33 -29.28 7.26 -3.12
C ALA A 33 -29.93 7.10 -1.75
N GLU A 34 -31.23 6.89 -1.71
CA GLU A 34 -31.92 6.43 -0.50
C GLU A 34 -31.43 5.03 -0.05
N ASN A 35 -30.72 4.32 -0.93
CA ASN A 35 -30.15 2.99 -0.67
C ASN A 35 -28.84 2.83 -1.46
N PRO A 36 -27.70 2.47 -0.82
CA PRO A 36 -26.41 2.26 -1.49
C PRO A 36 -26.47 1.28 -2.66
N VAL A 37 -27.32 0.25 -2.57
CA VAL A 37 -27.50 -0.74 -3.65
C VAL A 37 -28.21 -0.14 -4.85
N GLN A 38 -29.15 0.80 -4.65
CA GLN A 38 -29.83 1.48 -5.76
C GLN A 38 -28.89 2.51 -6.42
N GLY A 39 -28.04 3.17 -5.63
CA GLY A 39 -26.99 4.04 -6.16
C GLY A 39 -26.07 3.29 -7.12
N LEU A 40 -25.61 2.10 -6.76
CA LEU A 40 -24.79 1.24 -7.62
C LEU A 40 -25.45 0.89 -8.96
N LEU A 41 -26.76 0.70 -8.98
CA LEU A 41 -27.50 0.39 -10.19
C LEU A 41 -27.62 1.59 -11.14
N GLN A 42 -27.52 2.80 -10.61
CA GLN A 42 -27.57 4.06 -11.39
C GLN A 42 -26.19 4.49 -11.91
N MET A 43 -25.11 3.98 -11.31
CA MET A 43 -23.76 4.27 -11.78
C MET A 43 -23.45 3.52 -13.07
N GLN A 44 -22.84 4.22 -14.02
CA GLN A 44 -22.29 3.61 -15.24
C GLN A 44 -20.95 2.93 -14.96
N LEU A 45 -20.93 2.03 -13.98
CA LEU A 45 -19.73 1.27 -13.65
C LEU A 45 -19.35 0.32 -14.78
N SER A 46 -18.07 0.17 -15.00
CA SER A 46 -17.55 -0.88 -15.88
C SER A 46 -17.99 -2.26 -15.38
N ARG A 47 -18.01 -3.25 -16.27
CA ARG A 47 -18.37 -4.62 -15.90
C ARG A 47 -17.48 -5.15 -14.78
N GLY A 48 -16.14 -4.89 -14.87
CA GLY A 48 -15.18 -5.34 -13.85
C GLY A 48 -15.42 -4.69 -12.48
N ALA A 49 -15.71 -3.40 -12.44
CA ALA A 49 -16.03 -2.70 -11.19
C ALA A 49 -17.28 -3.27 -10.52
N ARG A 50 -18.32 -3.57 -11.29
CA ARG A 50 -19.55 -4.21 -10.76
C ARG A 50 -19.30 -5.61 -10.21
N GLU A 51 -18.48 -6.41 -10.90
CA GLU A 51 -18.11 -7.76 -10.44
C GLU A 51 -17.27 -7.70 -9.15
N ALA A 52 -16.33 -6.75 -9.05
CA ALA A 52 -15.54 -6.53 -7.83
C ALA A 52 -16.41 -6.11 -6.64
N LEU A 53 -17.30 -5.13 -6.83
CA LEU A 53 -18.21 -4.70 -5.77
C LEU A 53 -19.17 -5.82 -5.32
N ALA A 54 -19.67 -6.62 -6.24
CA ALA A 54 -20.51 -7.77 -5.90
C ALA A 54 -19.73 -8.82 -5.10
N LEU A 55 -18.45 -9.05 -5.41
CA LEU A 55 -17.58 -9.94 -4.66
C LEU A 55 -17.35 -9.41 -3.24
N ILE A 56 -17.02 -8.11 -3.09
CA ILE A 56 -16.82 -7.46 -1.79
C ILE A 56 -18.08 -7.58 -0.94
N GLN A 57 -19.24 -7.25 -1.51
CA GLN A 57 -20.51 -7.36 -0.79
C GLN A 57 -20.79 -8.81 -0.36
N THR A 58 -20.55 -9.78 -1.24
CA THR A 58 -20.72 -11.20 -0.91
C THR A 58 -19.78 -11.61 0.23
N ALA A 59 -18.54 -11.14 0.22
CA ALA A 59 -17.56 -11.43 1.27
C ALA A 59 -17.98 -10.81 2.62
N LEU A 60 -18.43 -9.56 2.63
CA LEU A 60 -18.87 -8.87 3.85
C LEU A 60 -20.14 -9.49 4.46
N GLU A 61 -21.03 -10.05 3.63
CA GLU A 61 -22.26 -10.70 4.09
C GLU A 61 -22.05 -12.17 4.49
N SER A 62 -20.93 -12.79 4.14
CA SER A 62 -20.66 -14.21 4.38
C SER A 62 -20.05 -14.46 5.75
N PRO A 63 -20.62 -15.34 6.57
CA PRO A 63 -20.04 -15.73 7.86
C PRO A 63 -18.74 -16.54 7.72
N GLU A 64 -18.47 -17.10 6.56
CA GLU A 64 -17.27 -17.90 6.28
C GLU A 64 -16.12 -17.04 5.73
N ALA A 65 -16.34 -15.75 5.48
CA ALA A 65 -15.32 -14.85 4.97
C ALA A 65 -14.80 -13.91 6.06
N THR A 66 -13.47 -13.73 6.06
CA THR A 66 -12.80 -12.63 6.78
C THR A 66 -12.29 -11.64 5.75
N VAL A 67 -12.71 -10.38 5.84
CA VAL A 67 -12.25 -9.33 4.93
C VAL A 67 -11.20 -8.50 5.64
N LEU A 68 -10.01 -8.41 5.04
CA LEU A 68 -8.91 -7.54 5.47
C LEU A 68 -8.80 -6.39 4.46
N ILE A 69 -8.81 -5.18 4.96
CA ILE A 69 -8.73 -3.96 4.14
C ILE A 69 -7.48 -3.21 4.57
N SER A 70 -6.58 -2.91 3.64
CA SER A 70 -5.47 -1.99 3.89
C SER A 70 -5.78 -0.61 3.31
N ALA A 71 -5.37 0.43 4.03
CA ALA A 71 -5.44 1.81 3.62
C ALA A 71 -4.30 2.58 4.29
N SER A 72 -3.72 3.54 3.60
CA SER A 72 -2.72 4.45 4.19
C SER A 72 -3.39 5.44 5.12
N GLU A 73 -4.52 6.00 4.70
CA GLU A 73 -5.36 6.90 5.48
C GLU A 73 -6.82 6.43 5.43
N PRO A 74 -7.39 5.94 6.54
CA PRO A 74 -8.79 5.51 6.57
C PRO A 74 -9.79 6.62 6.25
N SER A 75 -9.41 7.90 6.44
CA SER A 75 -10.23 9.06 6.10
C SER A 75 -10.41 9.27 4.61
N ASP A 76 -9.51 8.72 3.79
CA ASP A 76 -9.52 8.87 2.33
C ASP A 76 -10.32 7.77 1.63
N ILE A 77 -10.75 6.75 2.40
CA ILE A 77 -11.67 5.73 1.89
C ILE A 77 -13.02 6.40 1.55
N ASP A 78 -13.47 6.19 0.32
CA ASP A 78 -14.75 6.74 -0.15
C ASP A 78 -15.91 6.40 0.81
N PRO A 79 -16.73 7.38 1.20
CA PRO A 79 -17.88 7.19 2.10
C PRO A 79 -18.84 6.08 1.69
N PHE A 80 -18.93 5.80 0.41
CA PHE A 80 -19.73 4.68 -0.11
C PHE A 80 -19.26 3.33 0.43
N PHE A 81 -17.93 3.11 0.46
CA PHE A 81 -17.36 1.88 0.98
C PHE A 81 -17.57 1.74 2.49
N TRP A 82 -17.49 2.83 3.24
CA TRP A 82 -17.86 2.82 4.65
C TRP A 82 -19.30 2.39 4.87
N GLY A 83 -20.21 2.81 3.98
CA GLY A 83 -21.59 2.35 3.98
C GLY A 83 -21.76 0.84 3.74
N LEU A 84 -20.90 0.25 2.88
CA LEU A 84 -20.89 -1.20 2.63
C LEU A 84 -20.29 -1.99 3.80
N ILE A 85 -19.20 -1.52 4.39
CA ILE A 85 -18.52 -2.16 5.52
C ILE A 85 -19.42 -2.18 6.75
N GLY A 86 -20.27 -1.14 6.91
CA GLY A 86 -21.19 -1.02 8.04
C GLY A 86 -20.46 -0.71 9.34
N SER A 87 -20.98 -1.20 10.48
CA SER A 87 -20.45 -0.92 11.81
C SER A 87 -19.66 -2.07 12.45
N GLN A 88 -19.52 -3.19 11.76
CA GLN A 88 -18.86 -4.40 12.30
C GLN A 88 -17.44 -4.55 11.77
N TYR A 89 -16.58 -3.60 12.12
CA TYR A 89 -15.16 -3.66 11.76
C TYR A 89 -14.28 -3.33 12.96
N GLN A 90 -13.02 -3.73 12.87
CA GLN A 90 -11.97 -3.37 13.80
C GLN A 90 -10.85 -2.69 13.02
N ILE A 91 -10.46 -1.50 13.46
CA ILE A 91 -9.26 -0.82 12.92
C ILE A 91 -8.05 -1.36 13.69
N ILE A 92 -7.02 -1.71 12.94
CA ILE A 92 -5.71 -2.10 13.45
C ILE A 92 -4.70 -1.12 12.88
N ASP A 93 -4.19 -0.24 13.73
CA ASP A 93 -3.14 0.69 13.33
C ASP A 93 -1.80 -0.05 13.28
N ILE A 94 -1.06 0.14 12.18
CA ILE A 94 0.28 -0.42 12.00
C ILE A 94 1.27 0.73 12.13
N ASP A 95 1.78 0.91 13.35
CA ASP A 95 2.77 1.94 13.65
C ASP A 95 4.13 1.67 13.00
N LEU A 96 4.93 2.73 12.86
CA LEU A 96 6.33 2.60 12.50
C LEU A 96 7.08 1.79 13.57
N PRO A 97 8.08 0.97 13.17
CA PRO A 97 8.77 0.09 14.09
C PRO A 97 9.48 0.84 15.21
N SER A 98 9.29 0.39 16.44
CA SER A 98 10.00 0.84 17.62
C SER A 98 11.52 0.55 17.51
N ALA A 99 12.34 1.14 18.36
CA ALA A 99 13.77 0.88 18.36
C ALA A 99 14.11 -0.62 18.54
N ARG A 100 13.32 -1.35 19.34
CA ARG A 100 13.47 -2.80 19.52
C ARG A 100 13.16 -3.56 18.24
N GLU A 101 12.07 -3.24 17.57
CA GLU A 101 11.67 -3.89 16.32
C GLU A 101 12.66 -3.55 15.20
N ARG A 102 13.15 -2.30 15.10
CA ARG A 102 14.23 -1.98 14.16
C ARG A 102 15.49 -2.78 14.43
N HIS A 103 15.83 -3.04 15.71
CA HIS A 103 16.96 -3.92 16.04
C HIS A 103 16.75 -5.35 15.54
N GLU A 104 15.52 -5.87 15.66
CA GLU A 104 15.16 -7.19 15.15
C GLU A 104 15.24 -7.23 13.61
N ILE A 105 14.76 -6.19 12.93
CA ILE A 105 14.87 -6.06 11.46
C ILE A 105 16.34 -6.07 11.02
N TRP A 106 17.19 -5.28 11.64
CA TRP A 106 18.61 -5.25 11.29
C TRP A 106 19.33 -6.57 11.58
N ARG A 107 18.95 -7.27 12.63
CA ARG A 107 19.45 -8.63 12.91
C ARG A 107 19.04 -9.61 11.81
N GLU A 108 17.82 -9.51 11.34
CA GLU A 108 17.34 -10.33 10.22
C GLU A 108 18.13 -10.04 8.95
N VAL A 109 18.33 -8.77 8.60
CA VAL A 109 19.17 -8.35 7.47
C VAL A 109 20.58 -8.94 7.57
N GLN A 110 21.22 -8.86 8.74
CA GLN A 110 22.57 -9.40 8.94
C GLN A 110 22.63 -10.94 8.91
N ALA A 111 21.54 -11.59 9.30
CA ALA A 111 21.44 -13.05 9.22
C ALA A 111 21.28 -13.54 7.77
N GLN A 112 20.45 -12.82 6.98
CA GLN A 112 20.18 -13.18 5.59
C GLN A 112 21.31 -12.77 4.64
N HIS A 113 21.99 -11.66 4.91
CA HIS A 113 22.98 -11.07 4.03
C HIS A 113 24.37 -10.99 4.68
N PRO A 114 25.28 -11.96 4.41
CA PRO A 114 26.63 -11.96 4.98
C PRO A 114 27.43 -10.68 4.75
N SER A 115 27.18 -9.96 3.65
CA SER A 115 27.85 -8.70 3.32
C SER A 115 27.53 -7.57 4.31
N THR A 116 26.47 -7.68 5.10
CA THR A 116 26.02 -6.66 6.07
C THR A 116 26.51 -6.92 7.50
N ARG A 117 27.17 -8.07 7.76
CA ARG A 117 27.58 -8.47 9.13
C ARG A 117 28.55 -7.51 9.80
N GLY A 118 29.28 -6.71 9.03
CA GLY A 118 30.19 -5.69 9.55
C GLY A 118 29.53 -4.38 9.95
N LEU A 119 28.23 -4.21 9.70
CA LEU A 119 27.50 -3.01 10.08
C LEU A 119 27.25 -2.98 11.59
N ASP A 120 27.43 -1.79 12.19
CA ASP A 120 27.04 -1.57 13.60
C ASP A 120 25.50 -1.50 13.70
N ALA A 121 24.90 -2.55 14.26
CA ALA A 121 23.47 -2.66 14.41
C ALA A 121 22.88 -1.50 15.25
N THR A 122 23.55 -1.04 16.29
CA THR A 122 23.08 0.05 17.15
C THR A 122 22.96 1.34 16.33
N ARG A 123 23.99 1.65 15.54
CA ARG A 123 23.99 2.81 14.67
C ARG A 123 22.94 2.72 13.57
N MET A 124 22.73 1.54 13.01
CA MET A 124 21.68 1.31 12.01
C MET A 124 20.28 1.55 12.59
N VAL A 125 20.04 1.09 13.82
CA VAL A 125 18.77 1.31 14.54
C VAL A 125 18.50 2.79 14.78
N GLU A 126 19.52 3.57 15.13
CA GLU A 126 19.39 5.02 15.33
C GLU A 126 19.05 5.74 14.03
N LEU A 127 19.80 5.43 12.97
CA LEU A 127 19.66 6.09 11.67
C LEU A 127 18.38 5.72 10.92
N SER A 128 17.80 4.57 11.21
CA SER A 128 16.53 4.12 10.63
C SER A 128 15.30 4.55 11.43
N ARG A 129 15.45 5.53 12.33
CA ARG A 129 14.32 6.10 13.06
C ARG A 129 13.37 6.80 12.08
N GLY A 130 12.08 6.49 12.20
CA GLY A 130 11.05 7.06 11.31
C GLY A 130 10.86 6.30 10.00
N LEU A 131 11.62 5.22 9.76
CA LEU A 131 11.45 4.36 8.59
C LEU A 131 10.57 3.16 8.92
N SER A 132 9.73 2.77 7.99
CA SER A 132 8.96 1.54 8.03
C SER A 132 9.86 0.29 7.86
N ARG A 133 9.34 -0.88 8.20
CA ARG A 133 10.05 -2.14 7.93
C ARG A 133 10.40 -2.30 6.45
N PHE A 134 9.47 -1.97 5.57
CA PHE A 134 9.67 -2.08 4.13
C PHE A 134 10.82 -1.19 3.65
N GLU A 135 10.85 0.07 4.09
CA GLU A 135 11.90 1.03 3.71
C GLU A 135 13.28 0.60 4.21
N ILE A 136 13.37 0.11 5.45
CA ILE A 136 14.62 -0.43 5.98
C ILE A 136 15.13 -1.60 5.13
N LEU A 137 14.24 -2.52 4.77
CA LEU A 137 14.60 -3.69 3.95
C LEU A 137 14.96 -3.28 2.52
N ALA A 138 14.28 -2.31 1.93
CA ALA A 138 14.58 -1.79 0.60
C ALA A 138 15.99 -1.16 0.55
N ILE A 139 16.30 -0.27 1.49
CA ILE A 139 17.62 0.36 1.61
C ILE A 139 18.72 -0.68 1.80
N ALA A 140 18.48 -1.69 2.66
CA ALA A 140 19.42 -2.75 2.91
C ALA A 140 19.66 -3.60 1.65
N SER A 141 18.60 -3.94 0.91
CA SER A 141 18.65 -4.72 -0.32
C SER A 141 19.45 -4.02 -1.41
N GLU A 142 19.25 -2.72 -1.61
CA GLU A 142 20.02 -1.93 -2.57
C GLU A 142 21.52 -1.92 -2.23
N ALA A 143 21.86 -1.75 -0.96
CA ALA A 143 23.26 -1.77 -0.53
C ALA A 143 23.90 -3.15 -0.70
N VAL A 144 23.15 -4.21 -0.44
CA VAL A 144 23.59 -5.61 -0.66
C VAL A 144 23.80 -5.87 -2.15
N GLU A 145 22.90 -5.41 -3.01
CA GLU A 145 23.00 -5.56 -4.46
C GLU A 145 24.24 -4.83 -5.01
N GLU A 146 24.52 -3.63 -4.52
CA GLU A 146 25.74 -2.90 -4.89
C GLU A 146 27.01 -3.64 -4.46
N ALA A 147 27.04 -4.12 -3.21
CA ALA A 147 28.17 -4.93 -2.72
C ALA A 147 28.35 -6.22 -3.53
N TYR A 148 27.25 -6.85 -3.97
CA TYR A 148 27.28 -8.01 -4.84
C TYR A 148 27.84 -7.67 -6.21
N ARG A 149 27.37 -6.60 -6.86
CA ARG A 149 27.91 -6.12 -8.15
C ARG A 149 29.42 -5.82 -8.07
N LYS A 150 29.84 -5.16 -6.97
CA LYS A 150 31.26 -4.89 -6.70
C LYS A 150 32.06 -6.18 -6.51
N SER A 151 31.48 -7.15 -5.81
CA SER A 151 32.12 -8.47 -5.61
C SER A 151 32.36 -9.20 -6.92
N ILE A 152 31.43 -9.14 -7.86
CA ILE A 152 31.59 -9.72 -9.20
C ILE A 152 32.68 -8.97 -9.97
N ALA A 153 32.64 -7.65 -9.99
CA ALA A 153 33.61 -6.85 -10.76
C ALA A 153 35.05 -7.02 -10.26
N GLU A 154 35.26 -7.14 -8.95
CA GLU A 154 36.57 -7.30 -8.33
C GLU A 154 36.99 -8.76 -8.13
N ASN A 155 36.13 -9.71 -8.48
CA ASN A 155 36.29 -11.14 -8.25
C ASN A 155 36.72 -11.51 -6.81
N ARG A 156 36.16 -10.79 -5.84
CA ARG A 156 36.38 -11.01 -4.41
C ARG A 156 35.13 -10.61 -3.60
N PHE A 157 34.96 -11.17 -2.42
CA PHE A 157 33.91 -10.76 -1.51
C PHE A 157 34.09 -9.29 -1.09
N CYS A 158 33.05 -8.49 -1.32
CA CYS A 158 32.95 -7.11 -0.86
C CYS A 158 31.82 -6.99 0.15
N ALA A 159 32.14 -6.50 1.33
CA ALA A 159 31.14 -6.19 2.35
C ALA A 159 30.46 -4.85 2.02
N VAL A 160 29.28 -4.66 2.56
CA VAL A 160 28.61 -3.35 2.56
C VAL A 160 29.42 -2.37 3.42
N GLU A 161 29.81 -1.26 2.83
CA GLU A 161 30.57 -0.23 3.53
C GLU A 161 29.64 0.55 4.48
N THR A 162 30.02 0.67 5.77
CA THR A 162 29.23 1.39 6.77
C THR A 162 28.95 2.83 6.35
N GLY A 163 29.92 3.52 5.75
CA GLY A 163 29.75 4.89 5.26
C GLY A 163 28.70 5.01 4.16
N ALA A 164 28.68 4.07 3.23
CA ALA A 164 27.69 4.01 2.16
C ALA A 164 26.28 3.76 2.73
N MET A 165 26.13 2.84 3.67
CA MET A 165 24.86 2.58 4.34
C MET A 165 24.35 3.79 5.13
N VAL A 166 25.24 4.44 5.88
CA VAL A 166 24.91 5.68 6.63
C VAL A 166 24.41 6.77 5.68
N SER A 167 25.09 6.97 4.55
CA SER A 167 24.68 7.97 3.55
C SER A 167 23.32 7.63 2.93
N ARG A 168 23.03 6.34 2.67
CA ARG A 168 21.73 5.92 2.16
C ARG A 168 20.61 6.20 3.15
N LEU A 169 20.80 5.80 4.41
CA LEU A 169 19.81 6.03 5.47
C LEU A 169 19.59 7.53 5.73
N ALA A 170 20.64 8.34 5.69
CA ALA A 170 20.54 9.78 5.94
C ALA A 170 19.88 10.56 4.79
N ASN A 171 20.01 10.06 3.56
CA ASN A 171 19.44 10.71 2.36
C ASN A 171 18.13 10.09 1.91
N PHE A 172 17.67 9.04 2.59
CA PHE A 172 16.42 8.41 2.26
C PHE A 172 15.25 9.30 2.68
N GLN A 173 14.37 9.60 1.74
CA GLN A 173 13.12 10.28 2.02
C GLN A 173 12.03 9.22 2.17
N PRO A 174 11.40 9.10 3.36
CA PRO A 174 10.29 8.18 3.55
C PRO A 174 9.18 8.45 2.54
N LEU A 175 8.59 7.40 1.98
CA LEU A 175 7.47 7.51 1.03
C LEU A 175 6.26 8.24 1.62
N ASP A 176 6.14 8.26 2.94
CA ASP A 176 5.09 8.94 3.68
C ASP A 176 5.49 10.35 4.18
N SER A 177 6.55 10.92 3.63
CA SER A 177 6.90 12.31 3.97
C SER A 177 5.90 13.28 3.33
N ALA A 178 5.60 14.39 4.03
CA ALA A 178 4.74 15.45 3.49
C ALA A 178 5.26 16.00 2.15
N GLU A 179 6.58 15.95 1.94
CA GLU A 179 7.24 16.35 0.70
C GLU A 179 6.94 15.36 -0.43
N TYR A 180 6.92 14.04 -0.14
CA TYR A 180 6.59 13.02 -1.13
C TYR A 180 5.13 13.11 -1.55
N ARG A 181 4.21 13.23 -0.59
CA ARG A 181 2.77 13.44 -0.87
C ARG A 181 2.56 14.69 -1.73
N CYS A 182 3.23 15.79 -1.42
CA CYS A 182 3.16 17.00 -2.23
C CYS A 182 3.68 16.79 -3.66
N MET A 183 4.74 16.01 -3.84
CA MET A 183 5.25 15.68 -5.19
C MET A 183 4.29 14.76 -5.95
N GLU A 184 3.68 13.80 -5.26
CA GLU A 184 2.69 12.90 -5.83
C GLU A 184 1.44 13.66 -6.27
N ASP A 185 0.90 14.53 -5.42
CA ASP A 185 -0.23 15.40 -5.76
C ASP A 185 0.08 16.30 -6.97
N MET A 186 1.28 16.89 -7.02
CA MET A 186 1.72 17.68 -8.17
C MET A 186 1.81 16.86 -9.45
N ALA A 187 2.33 15.63 -9.38
CA ALA A 187 2.44 14.73 -10.51
C ALA A 187 1.06 14.29 -11.03
N VAL A 188 0.13 13.99 -10.13
CA VAL A 188 -1.26 13.65 -10.48
C VAL A 188 -1.96 14.84 -11.14
N GLU A 189 -1.76 16.05 -10.61
CA GLU A 189 -2.37 17.25 -11.19
C GLU A 189 -1.78 17.60 -12.57
N GLU A 190 -0.49 17.35 -12.76
CA GLU A 190 0.15 17.52 -14.07
C GLU A 190 -0.34 16.48 -15.09
N LEU A 191 -0.54 15.25 -14.68
CA LEU A 191 -1.14 14.20 -15.50
C LEU A 191 -2.59 14.56 -15.90
N ARG A 192 -3.39 15.04 -14.96
CA ARG A 192 -4.77 15.50 -15.23
C ARG A 192 -4.80 16.64 -16.25
N ARG A 193 -3.92 17.64 -16.12
CA ARG A 193 -3.80 18.74 -17.08
C ARG A 193 -3.40 18.26 -18.48
N ASN A 194 -2.47 17.30 -18.55
CA ASN A 194 -2.02 16.74 -19.82
C ASN A 194 -3.12 15.90 -20.49
N THR A 195 -3.93 15.19 -19.73
CA THR A 195 -5.06 14.41 -20.23
C THR A 195 -6.17 15.34 -20.76
N SER A 196 -6.50 16.39 -20.03
CA SER A 196 -7.48 17.40 -20.45
C SER A 196 -7.05 18.11 -21.76
N ASN A 197 -5.77 18.45 -21.90
CA ASN A 197 -5.23 19.01 -23.13
C ASN A 197 -5.26 18.04 -24.32
N PHE A 198 -5.26 16.73 -24.07
CA PHE A 198 -5.36 15.71 -25.11
C PHE A 198 -6.80 15.56 -25.62
N ASP A 199 -7.77 15.67 -24.74
CA ASP A 199 -9.20 15.62 -25.09
C ASP A 199 -9.60 16.85 -25.93
N ASP A 200 -9.11 18.03 -25.58
CA ASP A 200 -9.32 19.27 -26.36
C ASP A 200 -8.69 19.20 -27.78
N LEU A 201 -7.64 18.42 -27.99
CA LEU A 201 -7.01 18.19 -29.29
C LEU A 201 -7.77 17.19 -30.18
N LEU A 202 -8.61 16.35 -29.59
CA LEU A 202 -9.42 15.36 -30.31
C LEU A 202 -10.79 15.90 -30.74
N GLU A 203 -11.25 16.97 -30.10
CA GLU A 203 -12.53 17.63 -30.42
C GLU A 203 -12.40 18.80 -31.42
N GLY A 204 -11.22 19.18 -31.88
CA GLY A 204 -10.93 20.22 -32.87
C GLY A 204 -10.60 19.64 -34.25
#